data_66a1a4e3f0f1179f2c5a63aa08c73120
#
_entry.id   66a1a4e3f0f1179f2c5a63aa08c73120
#
_cell.length_a   1.000
_cell.length_b   1.000
_cell.length_c   1.000
_cell.angle_alpha   90.00
_cell.angle_beta   90.00
_cell.angle_gamma   90.00
#
_symmetry.space_group_name_H-M   'P 1'
#
loop_
_entity.id
_entity.type
_entity.pdbx_description
1 polymer ?
#
loop_
_entity_poly.entity_id
_entity_poly.type
_entity_poly.pdbx_seq_one_letter_code
_entity_poly.pdbx_strand_id
1 'polypeptide(L)'
;MITVLKGTHDVILDEASKYTYVEQVLIRVAETYGFKEFRTPIIEASNIVRKEMYTFLDKGDRSITLRPELTAGVVRSMVNNKLFIEQDYPKKAYYVGPCFRYERPQQGRYRQFNQFGVECVGVNNSYRDS
;
A
#
# COMPACT_ATOMS: atom_id res chain seq x y z
N MET A 1 -32.26 6.23 3.41
CA MET A 1 -31.22 5.61 4.27
C MET A 1 -29.89 5.63 3.53
N ILE A 2 -28.84 6.03 4.20
CA ILE A 2 -27.50 6.03 3.61
C ILE A 2 -26.92 4.63 3.75
N THR A 3 -26.38 4.10 2.68
CA THR A 3 -25.76 2.77 2.67
C THR A 3 -24.34 2.87 2.15
N VAL A 4 -23.54 1.83 2.37
CA VAL A 4 -22.19 1.78 1.80
C VAL A 4 -22.27 1.65 0.29
N LEU A 5 -21.22 2.10 -0.39
CA LEU A 5 -21.14 1.97 -1.83
C LEU A 5 -20.93 0.50 -2.22
N LYS A 6 -21.44 0.14 -3.41
CA LYS A 6 -21.24 -1.20 -3.94
C LYS A 6 -19.76 -1.51 -4.06
N GLY A 7 -19.35 -2.67 -3.59
CA GLY A 7 -17.95 -3.07 -3.59
C GLY A 7 -17.19 -2.64 -2.35
N THR A 8 -17.88 -2.05 -1.37
CA THR A 8 -17.31 -1.73 -0.07
C THR A 8 -18.15 -2.38 1.03
N HIS A 9 -17.56 -2.54 2.20
CA HIS A 9 -18.31 -3.07 3.34
C HIS A 9 -17.67 -2.58 4.64
N ASP A 10 -18.48 -2.56 5.68
CA ASP A 10 -18.00 -2.27 7.02
C ASP A 10 -17.34 -3.51 7.61
N VAL A 11 -16.20 -3.32 8.25
CA VAL A 11 -15.53 -4.38 9.03
C VAL A 11 -15.66 -3.96 10.48
N ILE A 12 -16.47 -4.67 11.26
CA ILE A 12 -16.83 -4.23 12.60
C ILE A 12 -16.71 -5.38 13.60
N LEU A 13 -16.60 -5.02 14.88
CA LEU A 13 -16.69 -5.92 16.03
C LEU A 13 -15.67 -7.07 15.91
N ASP A 14 -16.12 -8.31 15.99
CA ASP A 14 -15.23 -9.47 15.98
C ASP A 14 -14.42 -9.60 14.69
N GLU A 15 -15.02 -9.26 13.55
CA GLU A 15 -14.30 -9.27 12.29
C GLU A 15 -13.18 -8.24 12.29
N ALA A 16 -13.44 -7.03 12.80
CA ALA A 16 -12.42 -6.00 12.92
C ALA A 16 -11.27 -6.47 13.84
N SER A 17 -11.61 -7.16 14.92
CA SER A 17 -10.59 -7.72 15.83
C SER A 17 -9.70 -8.75 15.13
N LYS A 18 -10.28 -9.55 14.25
CA LYS A 18 -9.51 -10.53 13.47
C LYS A 18 -8.57 -9.83 12.50
N TYR A 19 -9.01 -8.76 11.84
CA TYR A 19 -8.16 -7.97 10.97
C TYR A 19 -6.97 -7.38 11.74
N THR A 20 -7.26 -6.78 12.90
CA THR A 20 -6.21 -6.21 13.75
C THR A 20 -5.20 -7.28 14.18
N TYR A 21 -5.68 -8.45 14.57
CA TYR A 21 -4.81 -9.55 14.98
C TYR A 21 -3.88 -9.97 13.85
N VAL A 22 -4.41 -10.19 12.65
CA VAL A 22 -3.62 -10.60 11.50
C VAL A 22 -2.58 -9.54 11.15
N GLU A 23 -2.99 -8.27 11.13
CA GLU A 23 -2.06 -7.18 10.84
C GLU A 23 -0.94 -7.09 11.86
N GLN A 24 -1.25 -7.24 13.15
CA GLN A 24 -0.23 -7.23 14.21
C GLN A 24 0.77 -8.37 14.09
N VAL A 25 0.29 -9.55 13.70
CA VAL A 25 1.19 -10.70 13.48
C VAL A 25 2.12 -10.42 12.30
N LEU A 26 1.58 -9.91 11.18
CA LEU A 26 2.37 -9.60 10.00
C LEU A 26 3.42 -8.53 10.31
N ILE A 27 3.02 -7.48 11.03
CA ILE A 27 3.93 -6.39 11.42
C ILE A 27 5.04 -6.93 12.31
N ARG A 28 4.70 -7.75 13.29
CA ARG A 28 5.69 -8.32 14.20
C ARG A 28 6.71 -9.17 13.46
N VAL A 29 6.26 -9.99 12.52
CA VAL A 29 7.16 -10.80 11.70
C VAL A 29 8.07 -9.90 10.87
N ALA A 30 7.52 -8.89 10.22
CA ALA A 30 8.31 -7.95 9.43
C ALA A 30 9.38 -7.27 10.28
N GLU A 31 9.01 -6.78 11.47
CA GLU A 31 9.96 -6.12 12.37
C GLU A 31 11.05 -7.05 12.84
N THR A 32 10.71 -8.33 13.06
CA THR A 32 11.69 -9.34 13.44
C THR A 32 12.80 -9.50 12.40
N TYR A 33 12.44 -9.32 11.12
CA TYR A 33 13.42 -9.39 10.02
C TYR A 33 14.04 -8.04 9.67
N GLY A 34 13.83 -7.03 10.51
CA GLY A 34 14.47 -5.73 10.33
C GLY A 34 13.77 -4.78 9.39
N PHE A 35 12.54 -5.08 9.00
CA PHE A 35 11.75 -4.16 8.19
C PHE A 35 11.21 -3.04 9.07
N LYS A 36 11.15 -1.83 8.53
CA LYS A 36 10.61 -0.66 9.21
C LYS A 36 9.42 -0.11 8.44
N GLU A 37 8.48 0.49 9.16
CA GLU A 37 7.24 0.94 8.56
C GLU A 37 7.43 2.14 7.65
N PHE A 38 6.78 2.10 6.49
CA PHE A 38 6.62 3.24 5.59
C PHE A 38 5.14 3.57 5.53
N ARG A 39 4.81 4.83 5.73
CA ARG A 39 3.45 5.35 5.56
C ARG A 39 3.49 6.39 4.46
N THR A 40 2.74 6.16 3.40
CA THR A 40 2.68 7.06 2.26
C THR A 40 1.25 7.56 2.07
N PRO A 41 1.06 8.65 1.33
CA PRO A 41 -0.29 9.21 1.16
C PRO A 41 -1.23 8.27 0.43
N ILE A 42 -2.51 8.33 0.79
CA ILE A 42 -3.56 7.59 0.11
C ILE A 42 -3.80 8.17 -1.29
N ILE A 43 -3.71 9.50 -1.43
CA ILE A 43 -3.85 10.15 -2.72
C ILE A 43 -2.48 10.31 -3.38
N GLU A 44 -2.43 10.00 -4.67
CA GLU A 44 -1.19 10.04 -5.44
C GLU A 44 -1.45 10.67 -6.79
N ALA A 45 -0.37 11.08 -7.48
CA ALA A 45 -0.49 11.52 -8.86
C ALA A 45 -0.99 10.36 -9.73
N SER A 46 -1.87 10.62 -10.67
CA SER A 46 -2.55 9.57 -11.42
C SER A 46 -1.63 8.76 -12.32
N ASN A 47 -0.40 9.25 -12.57
CA ASN A 47 0.59 8.51 -13.37
C ASN A 47 1.43 7.54 -12.55
N ILE A 48 1.15 7.36 -11.25
CA ILE A 48 1.97 6.52 -10.37
C ILE A 48 1.93 5.04 -10.79
N VAL A 49 0.76 4.55 -11.18
CA VAL A 49 0.60 3.20 -11.75
C VAL A 49 -0.54 3.24 -12.77
N ARG A 50 -0.59 2.19 -13.62
CA ARG A 50 -1.68 2.03 -14.59
C ARG A 50 -2.50 0.80 -14.23
N LYS A 51 -3.48 1.02 -13.36
CA LYS A 51 -4.48 0.03 -12.97
C LYS A 51 -5.84 0.72 -12.99
N GLU A 52 -6.90 -0.04 -12.77
CA GLU A 52 -8.22 0.55 -12.63
C GLU A 52 -8.26 1.42 -11.38
N MET A 53 -8.27 2.74 -11.57
CA MET A 53 -8.09 3.70 -10.51
C MET A 53 -9.29 4.62 -10.37
N TYR A 54 -9.52 5.08 -9.13
CA TYR A 54 -10.41 6.19 -8.87
C TYR A 54 -9.65 7.48 -9.09
N THR A 55 -9.87 8.11 -10.24
CA THR A 55 -9.15 9.32 -10.64
C THR A 55 -10.08 10.51 -10.63
N PHE A 56 -9.59 11.65 -10.16
CA PHE A 56 -10.35 12.89 -10.11
C PHE A 56 -9.38 14.07 -10.25
N LEU A 57 -9.96 15.24 -10.53
CA LEU A 57 -9.18 16.48 -10.58
C LEU A 57 -9.32 17.21 -9.25
N ASP A 58 -8.22 17.75 -8.74
CA ASP A 58 -8.28 18.63 -7.59
C ASP A 58 -8.63 20.06 -8.03
N LYS A 59 -8.67 21.00 -7.08
CA LYS A 59 -9.03 22.40 -7.37
C LYS A 59 -8.01 23.08 -8.28
N GLY A 60 -6.80 22.55 -8.40
CA GLY A 60 -5.76 23.08 -9.29
C GLY A 60 -5.67 22.33 -10.61
N ASP A 61 -6.71 21.59 -10.98
CA ASP A 61 -6.79 20.79 -12.21
C ASP A 61 -5.70 19.74 -12.34
N ARG A 62 -5.14 19.29 -11.20
CA ARG A 62 -4.19 18.19 -11.20
C ARG A 62 -4.93 16.86 -11.13
N SER A 63 -4.50 15.89 -11.91
CA SER A 63 -5.09 14.56 -11.91
C SER A 63 -4.56 13.75 -10.74
N ILE A 64 -5.47 13.35 -9.86
CA ILE A 64 -5.18 12.65 -8.61
C ILE A 64 -5.91 11.32 -8.60
N THR A 65 -5.29 10.30 -8.04
CA THR A 65 -5.92 8.99 -7.86
C THR A 65 -5.89 8.57 -6.40
N LEU A 66 -6.87 7.76 -6.02
CA LEU A 66 -6.75 6.96 -4.80
C LEU A 66 -5.84 5.79 -5.13
N ARG A 67 -4.83 5.55 -4.30
CA ARG A 67 -3.82 4.54 -4.59
C ARG A 67 -4.44 3.16 -4.82
N PRO A 68 -4.11 2.49 -5.93
CA PRO A 68 -4.61 1.14 -6.20
C PRO A 68 -3.77 0.04 -5.55
N GLU A 69 -2.55 0.39 -5.09
CA GLU A 69 -1.64 -0.51 -4.40
C GLU A 69 -0.62 0.34 -3.66
N LEU A 70 0.17 -0.27 -2.79
CA LEU A 70 1.09 0.46 -1.92
C LEU A 70 2.53 0.46 -2.43
N THR A 71 2.92 -0.52 -3.22
CA THR A 71 4.31 -0.69 -3.67
C THR A 71 4.84 0.55 -4.38
N ALA A 72 4.08 1.10 -5.32
CA ALA A 72 4.52 2.25 -6.09
C ALA A 72 4.79 3.48 -5.21
N GLY A 73 3.92 3.74 -4.24
CA GLY A 73 4.11 4.85 -3.32
C GLY A 73 5.33 4.68 -2.42
N VAL A 74 5.57 3.45 -1.96
CA VAL A 74 6.73 3.14 -1.13
C VAL A 74 8.02 3.31 -1.93
N VAL A 75 8.07 2.82 -3.16
CA VAL A 75 9.24 2.98 -4.02
C VAL A 75 9.48 4.45 -4.33
N ARG A 76 8.41 5.20 -4.67
CA ARG A 76 8.53 6.65 -4.87
C ARG A 76 9.10 7.34 -3.63
N SER A 77 8.65 6.96 -2.45
CA SER A 77 9.14 7.53 -1.19
C SER A 77 10.63 7.24 -1.00
N MET A 78 11.07 6.04 -1.35
CA MET A 78 12.48 5.70 -1.28
C MET A 78 13.32 6.56 -2.21
N VAL A 79 12.83 6.80 -3.42
CA VAL A 79 13.52 7.66 -4.41
C VAL A 79 13.54 9.10 -3.92
N ASN A 80 12.40 9.63 -3.50
CA ASN A 80 12.31 11.03 -3.04
C ASN A 80 13.20 11.30 -1.82
N ASN A 81 13.38 10.31 -0.97
CA ASN A 81 14.21 10.45 0.23
C ASN A 81 15.63 9.95 0.03
N LYS A 82 16.01 9.65 -1.20
CA LYS A 82 17.37 9.27 -1.60
C LYS A 82 17.91 8.05 -0.87
N LEU A 83 17.07 7.08 -0.56
CA LEU A 83 17.47 5.91 0.20
C LEU A 83 18.32 4.93 -0.61
N PHE A 84 18.32 5.06 -1.96
CA PHE A 84 19.15 4.24 -2.84
C PHE A 84 20.62 4.65 -2.84
N ILE A 85 20.95 5.82 -2.30
CA ILE A 85 22.33 6.36 -2.34
C ILE A 85 23.21 5.67 -1.31
N GLU A 86 22.65 5.35 -0.15
CA GLU A 86 23.38 4.60 0.88
C GLU A 86 23.43 3.13 0.51
N GLN A 87 24.63 2.58 0.33
CA GLN A 87 24.82 1.23 -0.20
C GLN A 87 25.30 0.21 0.82
N ASP A 88 25.52 0.61 2.06
CA ASP A 88 26.12 -0.27 3.06
C ASP A 88 25.21 -1.42 3.49
N TYR A 89 23.90 -1.24 3.37
CA TYR A 89 22.94 -2.26 3.75
C TYR A 89 21.61 -2.02 3.02
N PRO A 90 20.81 -3.07 2.82
CA PRO A 90 19.53 -2.91 2.13
C PRO A 90 18.54 -2.10 2.97
N LYS A 91 17.69 -1.35 2.28
CA LYS A 91 16.56 -0.68 2.91
C LYS A 91 15.37 -1.62 2.88
N LYS A 92 14.83 -1.90 4.05
CA LYS A 92 13.72 -2.82 4.23
C LYS A 92 12.51 -2.07 4.74
N ALA A 93 11.44 -2.06 3.96
CA ALA A 93 10.21 -1.38 4.29
C ALA A 93 9.07 -2.38 4.42
N TYR A 94 8.22 -2.19 5.42
CA TYR A 94 6.92 -2.83 5.42
C TYR A 94 5.84 -1.75 5.41
N TYR A 95 4.68 -2.11 4.94
CA TYR A 95 3.56 -1.19 4.85
C TYR A 95 2.25 -1.95 4.97
N VAL A 96 1.24 -1.26 5.48
CA VAL A 96 -0.12 -1.77 5.58
C VAL A 96 -1.08 -0.60 5.46
N GLY A 97 -2.14 -0.79 4.70
CA GLY A 97 -3.13 0.26 4.58
C GLY A 97 -4.17 -0.02 3.50
N PRO A 98 -5.14 0.87 3.38
CA PRO A 98 -6.21 0.70 2.40
C PRO A 98 -5.76 1.07 0.99
N CYS A 99 -6.28 0.31 0.02
CA CYS A 99 -6.11 0.54 -1.41
C CYS A 99 -7.47 0.53 -2.08
N PHE A 100 -7.55 1.11 -3.27
CA PHE A 100 -8.81 1.34 -3.95
C PHE A 100 -8.68 0.98 -5.43
N ARG A 101 -9.61 0.17 -5.95
CA ARG A 101 -9.64 -0.17 -7.37
C ARG A 101 -11.04 0.02 -7.91
N TYR A 102 -11.14 0.72 -9.02
CA TYR A 102 -12.39 0.89 -9.73
C TYR A 102 -12.58 -0.31 -10.65
N GLU A 103 -13.02 -1.41 -10.07
CA GLU A 103 -13.32 -2.59 -10.86
C GLU A 103 -14.69 -3.15 -10.47
N ARG A 104 -15.24 -3.99 -11.34
CA ARG A 104 -16.55 -4.56 -11.10
C ARG A 104 -16.50 -5.43 -9.85
N PRO A 105 -17.35 -5.15 -8.83
CA PRO A 105 -17.35 -5.96 -7.63
C PRO A 105 -17.70 -7.41 -7.90
N GLN A 106 -16.91 -8.33 -7.36
CA GLN A 106 -17.16 -9.76 -7.42
C GLN A 106 -16.88 -10.32 -6.03
N GLN A 107 -17.30 -11.56 -5.79
CA GLN A 107 -17.00 -12.20 -4.52
C GLN A 107 -15.49 -12.24 -4.29
N GLY A 108 -15.06 -11.72 -3.14
CA GLY A 108 -13.65 -11.64 -2.79
C GLY A 108 -12.88 -10.51 -3.44
N ARG A 109 -13.54 -9.70 -4.30
CA ARG A 109 -12.91 -8.53 -4.92
C ARG A 109 -13.68 -7.28 -4.54
N TYR A 110 -13.06 -6.47 -3.70
CA TYR A 110 -13.65 -5.24 -3.21
C TYR A 110 -13.03 -4.04 -3.90
N ARG A 111 -13.76 -2.93 -3.90
CA ARG A 111 -13.24 -1.65 -4.39
C ARG A 111 -12.31 -0.99 -3.39
N GLN A 112 -12.48 -1.31 -2.12
CA GLN A 112 -11.55 -0.93 -1.07
C GLN A 112 -11.09 -2.19 -0.34
N PHE A 113 -9.78 -2.32 -0.16
CA PHE A 113 -9.18 -3.47 0.51
C PHE A 113 -7.90 -3.06 1.19
N ASN A 114 -7.49 -3.80 2.22
CA ASN A 114 -6.22 -3.57 2.88
C ASN A 114 -5.14 -4.41 2.23
N GLN A 115 -3.95 -3.82 2.11
CA GLN A 115 -2.78 -4.49 1.59
C GLN A 115 -1.68 -4.43 2.65
N PHE A 116 -1.00 -5.55 2.86
CA PHE A 116 0.25 -5.60 3.60
C PHE A 116 1.34 -6.06 2.63
N GLY A 117 2.52 -5.46 2.75
CA GLY A 117 3.63 -5.90 1.93
C GLY A 117 4.97 -5.48 2.51
N VAL A 118 6.02 -6.00 1.91
CA VAL A 118 7.39 -5.65 2.24
C VAL A 118 8.18 -5.41 0.98
N GLU A 119 9.16 -4.50 1.08
CA GLU A 119 10.09 -4.21 -0.01
C GLU A 119 11.50 -4.22 0.55
N CYS A 120 12.42 -4.81 -0.22
CA CYS A 120 13.83 -4.83 0.15
C CYS A 120 14.64 -4.35 -1.05
N VAL A 121 15.27 -3.19 -0.93
CA VAL A 121 15.99 -2.55 -2.03
C VAL A 121 17.35 -2.05 -1.56
N GLY A 122 18.22 -1.73 -2.51
CA GLY A 122 19.46 -1.03 -2.25
C GLY A 122 20.71 -1.90 -2.23
N VAL A 123 20.58 -3.22 -2.37
CA VAL A 123 21.74 -4.11 -2.46
C VAL A 123 21.61 -4.96 -3.71
N ASN A 124 22.50 -4.74 -4.65
CA ASN A 124 22.60 -5.57 -5.85
C ASN A 124 23.59 -6.69 -5.60
N ASN A 125 23.11 -7.80 -5.05
CA ASN A 125 23.94 -8.93 -4.69
C ASN A 125 23.19 -10.21 -5.05
N SER A 126 23.82 -11.09 -5.82
CA SER A 126 23.20 -12.32 -6.31
C SER A 126 22.69 -13.24 -5.20
N TYR A 127 23.28 -13.17 -4.02
CA TYR A 127 22.81 -13.96 -2.88
C TYR A 127 21.48 -13.48 -2.33
N ARG A 128 21.14 -12.22 -2.54
CA ARG A 128 19.92 -11.61 -2.00
C ARG A 128 18.78 -11.57 -2.99
N ASP A 129 19.11 -11.70 -4.27
CA ASP A 129 18.12 -11.67 -5.34
C ASP A 129 17.46 -13.03 -5.57
N SER A 130 17.95 -14.05 -4.93
CA SER A 130 17.44 -15.41 -5.07
C SER A 130 16.37 -15.77 -4.07
#